data_f12de71e87c38f27e6057d952dc473f6
#
_entry.id   f12de71e87c38f27e6057d952dc473f6
#
_cell.length_a   1.000
_cell.length_b   1.000
_cell.length_c   1.000
_cell.angle_alpha   90.00
_cell.angle_beta   90.00
_cell.angle_gamma   90.00
#
_symmetry.space_group_name_H-M   'P 1'
#
loop_
_entity.id
_entity.type
_entity.pdbx_description
1 polymer ?
#
loop_
_entity_poly.entity_id
_entity_poly.type
_entity_poly.pdbx_seq_one_letter_code
_entity_poly.pdbx_strand_id
1 'polypeptide(L)'
;MEIRVEREISFRQAVHGRLLVDGDRVCDTLENGATCMKPGSYPLVRSYSLFSAANGIHRLGEKIAVGEWQYLGFLVRTQPVREQLLTYIRQLRHRQVPLVLVISEEGMQRL
;
A
#
# COMPACT_ATOMS: atom_id res chain seq x y z
N MET A 1 -15.43 5.47 -1.82
CA MET A 1 -14.18 5.75 -2.57
C MET A 1 -13.23 4.57 -2.41
N GLU A 2 -12.63 4.16 -3.50
CA GLU A 2 -11.75 3.00 -3.50
C GLU A 2 -10.31 3.41 -3.35
N ILE A 3 -9.62 2.78 -2.39
CA ILE A 3 -8.17 2.82 -2.29
C ILE A 3 -7.69 1.45 -2.71
N ARG A 4 -6.94 1.39 -3.81
CA ARG A 4 -6.54 0.13 -4.43
C ARG A 4 -5.03 -0.05 -4.34
N VAL A 5 -4.61 -1.22 -3.89
CA VAL A 5 -3.21 -1.65 -3.99
C VAL A 5 -3.14 -2.68 -5.10
N GLU A 6 -2.46 -2.32 -6.18
CA GLU A 6 -2.19 -3.24 -7.28
C GLU A 6 -0.80 -3.80 -7.13
N ARG A 7 -0.71 -5.07 -6.83
CA ARG A 7 0.57 -5.78 -6.72
C ARG A 7 1.08 -6.08 -8.12
N GLU A 8 2.30 -5.68 -8.40
CA GLU A 8 2.85 -5.74 -9.75
C GLU A 8 3.99 -6.73 -9.90
N ILE A 9 4.86 -6.83 -8.91
CA ILE A 9 6.05 -7.69 -8.97
C ILE A 9 6.25 -8.36 -7.64
N SER A 10 6.49 -9.66 -7.67
CA SER A 10 6.92 -10.44 -6.51
C SER A 10 8.31 -10.96 -6.77
N PHE A 11 9.26 -10.58 -5.91
CA PHE A 11 10.64 -11.02 -5.98
C PHE A 11 11.07 -11.50 -4.60
N ARG A 12 11.31 -12.80 -4.48
CA ARG A 12 11.52 -13.43 -3.18
C ARG A 12 10.32 -13.16 -2.28
N GLN A 13 10.50 -12.51 -1.13
CA GLN A 13 9.39 -12.16 -0.25
C GLN A 13 8.91 -10.72 -0.45
N ALA A 14 9.59 -9.94 -1.27
CA ALA A 14 9.20 -8.56 -1.51
C ALA A 14 8.12 -8.48 -2.58
N VAL A 15 7.00 -7.86 -2.25
CA VAL A 15 5.90 -7.63 -3.18
C VAL A 15 5.79 -6.14 -3.42
N HIS A 16 6.12 -5.73 -4.65
CA HIS A 16 6.02 -4.35 -5.09
C HIS A 16 4.70 -4.10 -5.78
N GLY A 17 4.13 -2.94 -5.51
CA GLY A 17 2.90 -2.55 -6.15
C GLY A 17 2.78 -1.04 -6.19
N ARG A 18 1.57 -0.60 -6.49
CA ARG A 18 1.23 0.81 -6.49
C ARG A 18 -0.11 1.01 -5.81
N LEU A 19 -0.28 2.18 -5.23
CA LEU A 19 -1.51 2.56 -4.55
C LEU A 19 -2.23 3.61 -5.39
N LEU A 20 -3.50 3.36 -5.66
CA LEU A 20 -4.36 4.26 -6.42
C LEU A 20 -5.54 4.69 -5.55
N VAL A 21 -5.96 5.92 -5.71
CA VAL A 21 -7.19 6.44 -5.10
C VAL A 21 -8.13 6.80 -6.23
N ASP A 22 -9.25 6.12 -6.31
CA ASP A 22 -10.24 6.26 -7.39
C ASP A 22 -9.59 6.18 -8.78
N GLY A 23 -8.63 5.27 -8.94
CA GLY A 23 -7.96 5.04 -10.20
C GLY A 23 -6.72 5.89 -10.44
N ASP A 24 -6.47 6.92 -9.64
CA ASP A 24 -5.29 7.78 -9.78
C ASP A 24 -4.16 7.28 -8.91
N ARG A 25 -2.99 7.08 -9.53
CA ARG A 25 -1.82 6.62 -8.81
C ARG A 25 -1.33 7.68 -7.83
N VAL A 26 -1.09 7.28 -6.58
CA VAL A 26 -0.62 8.16 -5.52
C VAL A 26 0.83 7.86 -5.15
N CYS A 27 1.18 6.59 -5.00
CA CYS A 27 2.52 6.19 -4.57
C CYS A 27 2.78 4.73 -4.91
N ASP A 28 4.00 4.29 -4.61
CA ASP A 28 4.38 2.89 -4.69
C ASP A 28 4.18 2.20 -3.35
N THR A 29 4.07 0.89 -3.37
CA THR A 29 3.88 0.07 -2.17
C THR A 29 4.90 -1.05 -2.10
N LEU A 30 5.12 -1.52 -0.86
CA LEU A 30 5.96 -2.68 -0.59
C LEU A 30 5.32 -3.49 0.52
N GLU A 31 5.20 -4.78 0.29
CA GLU A 31 4.62 -5.70 1.26
C GLU A 31 5.52 -6.92 1.43
N ASN A 32 5.39 -7.59 2.57
CA ASN A 32 6.05 -8.88 2.81
C ASN A 32 5.14 -9.99 2.28
N GLY A 33 5.57 -10.66 1.21
CA GLY A 33 4.77 -11.68 0.55
C GLY A 33 4.43 -12.89 1.42
N ALA A 34 5.19 -13.11 2.50
CA ALA A 34 4.91 -14.21 3.42
C ALA A 34 3.79 -13.89 4.41
N THR A 35 3.52 -12.61 4.67
CA THR A 35 2.62 -12.19 5.74
C THR A 35 1.56 -11.17 5.30
N CYS A 36 1.59 -10.70 4.05
CA CYS A 36 0.67 -9.68 3.58
C CYS A 36 -0.77 -10.20 3.49
N MET A 37 -1.69 -9.25 3.45
CA MET A 37 -3.12 -9.56 3.33
C MET A 37 -3.41 -10.25 2.00
N LYS A 38 -4.42 -11.11 2.01
CA LYS A 38 -4.87 -11.78 0.78
C LYS A 38 -5.56 -10.77 -0.14
N PRO A 39 -5.53 -11.01 -1.47
CA PRO A 39 -6.31 -10.18 -2.39
C PRO A 39 -7.79 -10.18 -2.02
N GLY A 40 -8.44 -9.06 -2.21
CA GLY A 40 -9.85 -8.92 -1.89
C GLY A 40 -10.20 -7.49 -1.52
N SER A 41 -11.42 -7.32 -1.02
CA SER A 41 -11.95 -6.03 -0.57
C SER A 41 -12.08 -6.02 0.95
N TYR A 42 -11.67 -4.92 1.54
CA TYR A 42 -11.65 -4.77 2.99
C TYR A 42 -12.19 -3.40 3.37
N PRO A 43 -12.95 -3.28 4.48
CA PRO A 43 -13.25 -1.95 5.00
C PRO A 43 -11.95 -1.28 5.47
N LEU A 44 -11.74 -0.04 5.08
CA LEU A 44 -10.55 0.69 5.51
C LEU A 44 -10.84 1.40 6.84
N VAL A 45 -10.48 0.74 7.93
CA VAL A 45 -10.83 1.21 9.27
C VAL A 45 -9.62 1.86 9.98
N ARG A 46 -8.46 1.24 9.87
CA ARG A 46 -7.26 1.65 10.62
C ARG A 46 -6.11 1.98 9.69
N SER A 47 -6.30 3.02 8.87
CA SER A 47 -5.28 3.42 7.90
C SER A 47 -3.96 3.79 8.57
N TYR A 48 -4.01 4.41 9.75
CA TYR A 48 -2.81 4.83 10.46
C TYR A 48 -1.89 3.64 10.80
N SER A 49 -2.47 2.51 11.21
CA SER A 49 -1.67 1.33 11.56
C SER A 49 -1.40 0.43 10.35
N LEU A 50 -2.19 0.55 9.28
CA LEU A 50 -2.01 -0.26 8.08
C LEU A 50 -0.87 0.25 7.21
N PHE A 51 -0.79 1.56 6.97
CA PHE A 51 0.21 2.14 6.09
C PHE A 51 1.46 2.49 6.86
N SER A 52 2.60 1.95 6.41
CA SER A 52 3.87 2.03 7.11
C SER A 52 4.86 2.88 6.33
N ALA A 53 5.80 3.50 7.05
CA ALA A 53 6.94 4.20 6.46
C ALA A 53 8.21 3.35 6.45
N ALA A 54 8.10 2.05 6.73
CA ALA A 54 9.26 1.16 6.67
C ALA A 54 9.77 1.08 5.23
N ASN A 55 11.09 1.02 5.06
CA ASN A 55 11.67 0.94 3.72
C ASN A 55 12.08 -0.48 3.33
N GLY A 56 11.84 -1.46 4.17
CA GLY A 56 12.10 -2.87 3.91
C GLY A 56 11.01 -3.74 4.50
N ILE A 57 11.02 -5.03 4.18
CA ILE A 57 9.88 -5.92 4.47
C ILE A 57 9.91 -6.56 5.86
N HIS A 58 11.01 -6.46 6.59
CA HIS A 58 11.26 -7.29 7.77
C HIS A 58 10.23 -7.16 8.89
N ARG A 59 9.62 -6.00 9.06
CA ARG A 59 8.69 -5.75 10.17
C ARG A 59 7.31 -5.34 9.70
N LEU A 60 6.98 -5.64 8.45
CA LEU A 60 5.69 -5.21 7.92
C LEU A 60 4.52 -6.05 8.41
N GLY A 61 4.71 -7.37 8.55
CA GLY A 61 3.58 -8.22 8.83
C GLY A 61 2.53 -8.07 7.74
N GLU A 62 1.32 -7.68 8.13
CA GLU A 62 0.24 -7.40 7.17
C GLU A 62 0.20 -5.94 6.73
N LYS A 63 1.12 -5.11 7.20
CA LYS A 63 1.16 -3.69 6.85
C LYS A 63 1.63 -3.49 5.43
N ILE A 64 1.26 -2.34 4.88
CA ILE A 64 1.62 -1.92 3.54
C ILE A 64 2.54 -0.72 3.67
N ALA A 65 3.80 -0.88 3.27
CA ALA A 65 4.74 0.24 3.23
C ALA A 65 4.44 1.10 2.01
N VAL A 66 4.52 2.40 2.16
CA VAL A 66 4.28 3.36 1.09
C VAL A 66 5.50 4.25 0.89
N GLY A 67 5.74 4.68 -0.35
CA GLY A 67 6.89 5.47 -0.70
C GLY A 67 7.08 5.49 -2.20
N GLU A 68 8.33 5.56 -2.63
CA GLU A 68 8.70 5.48 -4.03
C GLU A 68 9.72 4.37 -4.24
N TRP A 69 9.61 3.64 -5.35
CA TRP A 69 10.56 2.58 -5.66
C TRP A 69 11.96 3.15 -5.83
N GLN A 70 12.91 2.54 -5.15
CA GLN A 70 14.33 2.76 -5.40
C GLN A 70 14.89 1.59 -6.20
N TYR A 71 14.71 0.37 -5.68
CA TYR A 71 15.04 -0.89 -6.32
C TYR A 71 14.25 -2.00 -5.63
N LEU A 72 14.39 -3.22 -6.11
CA LEU A 72 13.62 -4.35 -5.58
C LEU A 72 13.87 -4.53 -4.09
N GLY A 73 12.79 -4.55 -3.33
CA GLY A 73 12.82 -4.71 -1.88
C GLY A 73 13.02 -3.42 -1.10
N PHE A 74 13.03 -2.25 -1.77
CA PHE A 74 13.37 -1.01 -1.09
C PHE A 74 12.58 0.18 -1.60
N LEU A 75 12.04 0.96 -0.65
CA LEU A 75 11.36 2.23 -0.94
C LEU A 75 12.17 3.40 -0.37
N VAL A 76 12.01 4.56 -1.00
CA VAL A 76 12.52 5.84 -0.50
C VAL A 76 11.35 6.80 -0.32
N ARG A 77 11.60 7.92 0.35
CA ARG A 77 10.60 8.96 0.65
C ARG A 77 9.39 8.42 1.40
N THR A 78 9.61 7.40 2.20
CA THR A 78 8.52 6.68 2.87
C THR A 78 7.78 7.55 3.86
N GLN A 79 8.48 8.34 4.68
CA GLN A 79 7.84 9.16 5.70
C GLN A 79 6.98 10.27 5.10
N PRO A 80 7.50 11.11 4.18
CA PRO A 80 6.65 12.16 3.60
C PRO A 80 5.49 11.59 2.79
N VAL A 81 5.68 10.49 2.07
CA VAL A 81 4.60 9.86 1.31
C VAL A 81 3.52 9.35 2.25
N ARG A 82 3.91 8.68 3.32
CA ARG A 82 2.96 8.19 4.32
C ARG A 82 2.16 9.32 4.93
N GLU A 83 2.82 10.41 5.32
CA GLU A 83 2.15 11.56 5.90
C GLU A 83 1.15 12.19 4.94
N GLN A 84 1.52 12.34 3.68
CA GLN A 84 0.61 12.86 2.65
C GLN A 84 -0.61 11.95 2.47
N LEU A 85 -0.38 10.65 2.39
CA LEU A 85 -1.46 9.68 2.23
C LEU A 85 -2.42 9.71 3.42
N LEU A 86 -1.88 9.70 4.64
CA LEU A 86 -2.71 9.71 5.85
C LEU A 86 -3.49 11.02 5.99
N THR A 87 -2.89 12.15 5.62
CA THR A 87 -3.58 13.44 5.61
C THR A 87 -4.76 13.41 4.63
N TYR A 88 -4.54 12.87 3.45
CA TYR A 88 -5.59 12.77 2.44
C TYR A 88 -6.73 11.86 2.92
N ILE A 89 -6.41 10.71 3.48
CA ILE A 89 -7.42 9.78 4.02
C ILE A 89 -8.21 10.45 5.15
N ARG A 90 -7.53 11.17 6.03
CA ARG A 90 -8.19 11.90 7.11
C ARG A 90 -9.18 12.93 6.59
N GLN A 91 -8.81 13.64 5.53
CA GLN A 91 -9.71 14.61 4.89
C GLN A 91 -10.95 13.93 4.33
N LEU A 92 -10.77 12.78 3.67
CA LEU A 92 -11.90 12.01 3.15
C LEU A 92 -12.84 11.54 4.26
N ARG A 93 -12.28 11.06 5.35
CA ARG A 93 -13.07 10.63 6.51
C ARG A 93 -13.81 11.79 7.16
N HIS A 94 -13.17 12.95 7.22
CA HIS A 94 -13.82 14.14 7.76
C HIS A 94 -15.03 14.56 6.93
N ARG A 95 -14.99 14.31 5.64
CA ARG A 95 -16.12 14.53 4.73
C ARG A 95 -17.12 13.38 4.74
N GLN A 96 -16.92 12.39 5.61
CA GLN A 96 -17.77 11.20 5.73
C GLN A 96 -17.82 10.37 4.44
N VAL A 97 -16.76 10.36 3.67
CA VAL A 97 -16.66 9.53 2.47
C VAL A 97 -16.37 8.09 2.88
N PRO A 98 -17.21 7.11 2.48
CA PRO A 98 -16.91 5.71 2.81
C PRO A 98 -15.67 5.27 2.03
N LEU A 99 -14.78 4.54 2.71
CA LEU A 99 -13.51 4.08 2.13
C LEU A 99 -13.46 2.56 2.14
N VAL A 100 -13.07 1.99 1.00
CA VAL A 100 -12.81 0.57 0.87
C VAL A 100 -11.41 0.35 0.34
N LEU A 101 -10.69 -0.62 0.90
CA LEU A 101 -9.39 -1.04 0.44
C LEU A 101 -9.57 -2.26 -0.46
N VAL A 102 -9.03 -2.19 -1.67
CA VAL A 102 -9.02 -3.32 -2.60
C VAL A 102 -7.59 -3.71 -2.88
N ILE A 103 -7.28 -4.99 -2.69
CA ILE A 103 -5.95 -5.54 -2.98
C ILE A 103 -6.09 -6.47 -4.17
N SER A 104 -5.32 -6.21 -5.23
CA SER A 104 -5.37 -6.93 -6.49
C SER A 104 -4.00 -7.46 -6.86
N GLU A 105 -3.97 -8.70 -7.34
CA GLU A 105 -2.77 -9.34 -7.88
C GLU A 105 -2.88 -9.67 -9.36
N GLU A 106 -3.89 -9.16 -10.04
CA GLU A 106 -4.06 -9.41 -11.47
C GLU A 106 -2.84 -8.89 -12.23
N GLY A 107 -2.25 -9.75 -13.04
CA GLY A 107 -1.07 -9.39 -13.81
C GLY A 107 0.23 -9.30 -13.02
N MET A 108 0.23 -9.70 -11.75
CA MET A 108 1.46 -9.66 -10.96
C MET A 108 2.50 -10.62 -11.55
N GLN A 109 3.70 -10.10 -11.78
CA GLN A 109 4.83 -10.90 -12.24
C GLN A 109 5.58 -11.48 -11.04
N ARG A 110 5.88 -12.77 -11.11
CA ARG A 110 6.68 -13.45 -10.08
C ARG A 110 8.08 -13.70 -10.65
N LEU A 111 9.05 -13.05 -10.09
CA LEU A 111 10.43 -13.16 -10.54
C LEU A 111 11.20 -14.23 -9.77
#